data_755db58035720833d4fee1de8677b4e0
#
_entry.id   755db58035720833d4fee1de8677b4e0
#
_cell.length_a   1.000
_cell.length_b   1.000
_cell.length_c   1.000
_cell.angle_alpha   90.00
_cell.angle_beta   90.00
_cell.angle_gamma   90.00
#
_symmetry.space_group_name_H-M   'P 1'
#
loop_
_entity.id
_entity.type
_entity.pdbx_description
1 polymer ?
#
loop_
_entity_poly.entity_id
_entity_poly.type
_entity_poly.pdbx_seq_one_letter_code
_entity_poly.pdbx_strand_id
1 'polypeptide(L)'
;RIMDNKKNILTYAGLKKLEDELEQLKVVKRKEVSQKIKEAREQGDLSENAEYDAAKDEQRDIEARIEEIEKILKNAEVVVEEEVDLDKISIGCKIRILDCEFDEELEYKIVGSTEANSLKGKISNESPVGKALLGKKVGDTVTVETQVGELTYKVLEIQRAEEN
;
A
#
# COMPACT_ATOMS: atom_id res chain seq x y z
N ARG A 1 19.63 -18.08 -13.59
CA ARG A 1 18.70 -17.01 -13.78
C ARG A 1 18.46 -16.22 -12.50
N ILE A 2 18.47 -14.94 -12.62
CA ILE A 2 18.27 -14.09 -11.47
C ILE A 2 16.80 -13.97 -11.14
N MET A 3 16.45 -14.34 -9.94
CA MET A 3 15.11 -14.16 -9.41
C MET A 3 15.01 -12.77 -8.83
N ASP A 4 13.88 -12.16 -9.02
CA ASP A 4 13.61 -10.90 -8.37
C ASP A 4 13.29 -11.18 -6.91
N ASN A 5 14.26 -10.95 -6.05
CA ASN A 5 14.10 -11.16 -4.61
C ASN A 5 13.78 -9.84 -3.90
N LYS A 6 13.24 -8.89 -4.63
CA LYS A 6 12.87 -7.61 -4.05
C LYS A 6 11.84 -7.80 -2.96
N LYS A 7 12.15 -7.31 -1.77
CA LYS A 7 11.25 -7.40 -0.63
C LYS A 7 10.20 -6.31 -0.66
N ASN A 8 9.01 -6.65 -0.20
CA ASN A 8 7.96 -5.68 0.00
C ASN A 8 8.19 -5.00 1.34
N ILE A 9 8.41 -3.69 1.31
CA ILE A 9 8.70 -2.93 2.53
C ILE A 9 7.40 -2.43 3.11
N LEU A 10 7.18 -2.74 4.38
CA LEU A 10 5.96 -2.40 5.10
C LEU A 10 6.27 -1.71 6.41
N THR A 11 5.40 -0.80 6.83
CA THR A 11 5.40 -0.34 8.21
C THR A 11 4.73 -1.41 9.05
N TYR A 12 4.91 -1.35 10.37
CA TYR A 12 4.22 -2.29 11.26
C TYR A 12 2.69 -2.19 11.09
N ALA A 13 2.18 -0.96 10.97
CA ALA A 13 0.74 -0.75 10.78
C ALA A 13 0.24 -1.38 9.49
N GLY A 14 1.01 -1.26 8.40
CA GLY A 14 0.66 -1.86 7.13
C GLY A 14 0.68 -3.38 7.16
N LEU A 15 1.69 -3.94 7.84
CA LEU A 15 1.77 -5.39 8.05
C LEU A 15 0.53 -5.90 8.77
N LYS A 16 0.17 -5.24 9.88
CA LYS A 16 -0.98 -5.66 10.66
C LYS A 16 -2.28 -5.55 9.87
N LYS A 17 -2.41 -4.50 9.10
CA LYS A 17 -3.59 -4.30 8.25
C LYS A 17 -3.76 -5.43 7.23
N LEU A 18 -2.66 -5.85 6.61
CA LEU A 18 -2.69 -6.96 5.66
C LEU A 18 -2.99 -8.28 6.35
N GLU A 19 -2.43 -8.52 7.53
CA GLU A 19 -2.71 -9.72 8.29
C GLU A 19 -4.18 -9.79 8.69
N ASP A 20 -4.75 -8.67 9.13
CA ASP A 20 -6.16 -8.62 9.50
C ASP A 20 -7.06 -8.85 8.29
N GLU A 21 -6.72 -8.26 7.14
CA GLU A 21 -7.46 -8.48 5.91
C GLU A 21 -7.40 -9.94 5.50
N LEU A 22 -6.23 -10.55 5.57
CA LEU A 22 -6.06 -11.96 5.23
C LEU A 22 -6.92 -12.86 6.11
N GLU A 23 -6.94 -12.58 7.40
CA GLU A 23 -7.77 -13.34 8.33
C GLU A 23 -9.25 -13.21 7.99
N GLN A 24 -9.72 -11.98 7.71
CA GLN A 24 -11.11 -11.76 7.31
C GLN A 24 -11.46 -12.52 6.04
N LEU A 25 -10.59 -12.51 5.06
CA LEU A 25 -10.83 -13.23 3.81
C LEU A 25 -10.91 -14.74 4.04
N LYS A 26 -9.98 -15.30 4.80
CA LYS A 26 -9.92 -16.75 5.03
C LYS A 26 -11.01 -17.26 5.96
N VAL A 27 -11.28 -16.53 7.03
CA VAL A 27 -12.20 -17.01 8.09
C VAL A 27 -13.64 -16.64 7.78
N VAL A 28 -13.88 -15.42 7.31
CA VAL A 28 -15.24 -14.91 7.13
C VAL A 28 -15.70 -14.96 5.68
N LYS A 29 -14.96 -14.33 4.79
CA LYS A 29 -15.41 -14.17 3.39
C LYS A 29 -15.50 -15.48 2.63
N ARG A 30 -14.53 -16.37 2.80
CA ARG A 30 -14.58 -17.70 2.18
C ARG A 30 -15.86 -18.43 2.56
N LYS A 31 -16.19 -18.39 3.85
CA LYS A 31 -17.38 -19.08 4.36
C LYS A 31 -18.65 -18.47 3.80
N GLU A 32 -18.73 -17.14 3.80
CA GLU A 32 -19.90 -16.43 3.28
C GLU A 32 -20.15 -16.74 1.82
N VAL A 33 -19.09 -16.70 0.99
CA VAL A 33 -19.25 -16.95 -0.44
C VAL A 33 -19.57 -18.42 -0.73
N SER A 34 -19.00 -19.34 0.05
CA SER A 34 -19.34 -20.77 -0.09
C SER A 34 -20.82 -20.99 0.18
N GLN A 35 -21.36 -20.30 1.16
CA GLN A 35 -22.78 -20.38 1.48
C GLN A 35 -23.64 -19.81 0.34
N LYS A 36 -23.22 -18.70 -0.23
CA LYS A 36 -23.91 -18.10 -1.39
C LYS A 36 -23.94 -19.06 -2.58
N ILE A 37 -22.82 -19.73 -2.82
CA ILE A 37 -22.75 -20.70 -3.92
C ILE A 37 -23.71 -21.86 -3.68
N LYS A 38 -23.71 -22.37 -2.45
CA LYS A 38 -24.63 -23.46 -2.08
C LYS A 38 -26.07 -23.07 -2.27
N GLU A 39 -26.46 -21.89 -1.79
CA GLU A 39 -27.82 -21.40 -1.92
C GLU A 39 -28.22 -21.20 -3.39
N ALA A 40 -27.30 -20.67 -4.20
CA ALA A 40 -27.56 -20.47 -5.62
C ALA A 40 -27.77 -21.79 -6.34
N ARG A 41 -27.01 -22.83 -5.99
CA ARG A 41 -27.20 -24.17 -6.57
C ARG A 41 -28.56 -24.75 -6.24
N GLU A 42 -29.02 -24.52 -5.02
CA GLU A 42 -30.31 -25.03 -4.56
C GLU A 42 -31.49 -24.40 -5.30
N GLN A 43 -31.28 -23.26 -5.96
CA GLN A 43 -32.33 -22.57 -6.70
C GLN A 43 -32.57 -23.12 -8.12
N GLY A 44 -31.75 -24.09 -8.54
CA GLY A 44 -32.06 -24.81 -9.78
C GLY A 44 -31.08 -24.64 -10.90
N ASP A 45 -31.54 -24.17 -12.06
CA ASP A 45 -30.77 -24.19 -13.30
C ASP A 45 -29.53 -23.29 -13.26
N LEU A 46 -28.35 -23.92 -13.23
CA LEU A 46 -27.09 -23.21 -13.15
C LEU A 46 -26.69 -22.53 -14.47
N SER A 47 -27.28 -22.95 -15.58
CA SER A 47 -26.93 -22.37 -16.88
C SER A 47 -27.44 -20.93 -17.05
N GLU A 48 -28.45 -20.54 -16.28
CA GLU A 48 -29.02 -19.20 -16.33
C GLU A 48 -29.10 -18.56 -14.95
N ASN A 49 -28.31 -19.05 -14.02
CA ASN A 49 -28.37 -18.58 -12.65
C ASN A 49 -27.34 -17.47 -12.42
N ALA A 50 -27.80 -16.21 -12.53
CA ALA A 50 -26.94 -15.04 -12.35
C ALA A 50 -26.36 -14.96 -10.93
N GLU A 51 -27.10 -15.44 -9.93
CA GLU A 51 -26.62 -15.44 -8.54
C GLU A 51 -25.46 -16.42 -8.37
N TYR A 52 -25.56 -17.57 -9.02
CA TYR A 52 -24.47 -18.56 -8.98
C TYR A 52 -23.21 -17.98 -9.63
N ASP A 53 -23.36 -17.37 -10.82
CA ASP A 53 -22.23 -16.78 -11.54
C ASP A 53 -21.58 -15.65 -10.73
N ALA A 54 -22.39 -14.79 -10.12
CA ALA A 54 -21.89 -13.69 -9.29
C ALA A 54 -21.13 -14.24 -8.07
N ALA A 55 -21.65 -15.29 -7.44
CA ALA A 55 -20.99 -15.89 -6.27
C ALA A 55 -19.68 -16.56 -6.66
N LYS A 56 -19.61 -17.20 -7.83
CA LYS A 56 -18.37 -17.79 -8.33
C LYS A 56 -17.33 -16.73 -8.65
N ASP A 57 -17.75 -15.58 -9.20
CA ASP A 57 -16.86 -14.47 -9.46
C ASP A 57 -16.32 -13.89 -8.15
N GLU A 58 -17.18 -13.73 -7.15
CA GLU A 58 -16.78 -13.25 -5.83
C GLU A 58 -15.76 -14.22 -5.20
N GLN A 59 -15.99 -15.53 -5.31
CA GLN A 59 -15.06 -16.54 -4.81
C GLN A 59 -13.69 -16.40 -5.45
N ARG A 60 -13.67 -16.20 -6.76
CA ARG A 60 -12.44 -16.03 -7.52
C ARG A 60 -11.66 -14.80 -7.04
N ASP A 61 -12.35 -13.69 -6.82
CA ASP A 61 -11.75 -12.45 -6.34
C ASP A 61 -11.17 -12.61 -4.93
N ILE A 62 -11.91 -13.30 -4.06
CA ILE A 62 -11.43 -13.58 -2.69
C ILE A 62 -10.15 -14.40 -2.72
N GLU A 63 -10.14 -15.49 -3.53
CA GLU A 63 -8.94 -16.34 -3.60
C GLU A 63 -7.75 -15.62 -4.22
N ALA A 64 -7.99 -14.77 -5.22
CA ALA A 64 -6.93 -13.97 -5.81
C ALA A 64 -6.33 -12.99 -4.80
N ARG A 65 -7.18 -12.34 -4.00
CA ARG A 65 -6.70 -11.41 -2.99
C ARG A 65 -5.92 -12.12 -1.87
N ILE A 66 -6.38 -13.29 -1.46
CA ILE A 66 -5.67 -14.11 -0.47
C ILE A 66 -4.27 -14.43 -0.98
N GLU A 67 -4.17 -14.89 -2.22
CA GLU A 67 -2.88 -15.23 -2.82
C GLU A 67 -1.96 -14.02 -2.90
N GLU A 68 -2.51 -12.87 -3.29
CA GLU A 68 -1.74 -11.64 -3.37
C GLU A 68 -1.18 -11.23 -2.01
N ILE A 69 -2.02 -11.24 -0.97
CA ILE A 69 -1.57 -10.88 0.38
C ILE A 69 -0.52 -11.86 0.89
N GLU A 70 -0.73 -13.16 0.67
CA GLU A 70 0.24 -14.17 1.10
C GLU A 70 1.59 -13.98 0.42
N LYS A 71 1.59 -13.60 -0.84
CA LYS A 71 2.83 -13.27 -1.56
C LYS A 71 3.53 -12.06 -0.95
N ILE A 72 2.75 -11.01 -0.66
CA ILE A 72 3.31 -9.79 -0.05
C ILE A 72 3.93 -10.13 1.30
N LEU A 73 3.22 -10.86 2.15
CA LEU A 73 3.69 -11.20 3.49
C LEU A 73 4.89 -12.13 3.48
N LYS A 74 4.92 -13.05 2.53
CA LYS A 74 6.04 -13.99 2.41
C LYS A 74 7.36 -13.29 2.17
N ASN A 75 7.32 -12.16 1.50
CA ASN A 75 8.53 -11.44 1.10
C ASN A 75 8.55 -10.02 1.71
N ALA A 76 8.00 -9.89 2.92
CA ALA A 76 7.89 -8.59 3.57
C ALA A 76 9.12 -8.29 4.43
N GLU A 77 9.49 -7.01 4.43
CA GLU A 77 10.47 -6.47 5.35
C GLU A 77 9.78 -5.35 6.11
N VAL A 78 9.75 -5.46 7.44
CA VAL A 78 9.06 -4.48 8.28
C VAL A 78 10.04 -3.42 8.76
N VAL A 79 9.69 -2.16 8.54
CA VAL A 79 10.47 -1.03 9.04
C VAL A 79 10.01 -0.75 10.46
N VAL A 80 10.96 -0.81 11.39
CA VAL A 80 10.68 -0.56 12.81
C VAL A 80 10.83 0.94 13.04
N GLU A 81 9.74 1.59 13.43
CA GLU A 81 9.71 3.04 13.60
C GLU A 81 10.75 3.59 14.57
N GLU A 82 11.06 2.83 15.59
CA GLU A 82 12.05 3.23 16.60
C GLU A 82 13.46 3.35 16.02
N GLU A 83 13.72 2.70 14.89
CA GLU A 83 15.00 2.73 14.21
C GLU A 83 15.03 3.79 13.10
N VAL A 84 13.94 4.52 12.91
CA VAL A 84 13.87 5.54 11.87
C VAL A 84 14.79 6.70 12.23
N ASP A 85 15.71 7.00 11.31
CA ASP A 85 16.63 8.12 11.45
C ASP A 85 15.90 9.39 10.98
N LEU A 86 15.62 10.29 11.92
CA LEU A 86 14.91 11.53 11.62
C LEU A 86 15.81 12.60 10.99
N ASP A 87 17.13 12.34 10.89
CA ASP A 87 18.02 13.25 10.15
C ASP A 87 17.82 13.12 8.64
N LYS A 88 17.30 12.00 8.21
CA LYS A 88 17.06 11.73 6.78
C LYS A 88 15.67 11.18 6.59
N ILE A 89 15.11 11.43 5.42
CA ILE A 89 13.82 10.84 5.07
C ILE A 89 14.03 9.35 4.82
N SER A 90 13.23 8.53 5.50
CA SER A 90 13.23 7.09 5.33
C SER A 90 11.79 6.59 5.26
N ILE A 91 11.63 5.32 4.92
CA ILE A 91 10.29 4.72 4.87
C ILE A 91 9.71 4.72 6.28
N GLY A 92 8.46 5.15 6.40
CA GLY A 92 7.78 5.29 7.67
C GLY A 92 7.78 6.70 8.24
N CYS A 93 8.54 7.61 7.62
CA CYS A 93 8.57 9.01 8.06
C CYS A 93 7.39 9.78 7.52
N LYS A 94 6.93 10.72 8.33
CA LYS A 94 5.98 11.74 7.91
C LYS A 94 6.79 12.98 7.60
N ILE A 95 6.56 13.56 6.43
CA ILE A 95 7.34 14.70 5.97
C ILE A 95 6.45 15.86 5.59
N ARG A 96 6.99 17.06 5.75
CA ARG A 96 6.37 18.27 5.26
C ARG A 96 7.34 18.87 4.24
N ILE A 97 6.83 19.10 3.05
CA ILE A 97 7.63 19.63 1.95
C ILE A 97 6.94 20.85 1.35
N LEU A 98 7.73 21.69 0.70
CA LEU A 98 7.24 22.87 0.01
C LEU A 98 7.28 22.62 -1.48
N ASP A 99 6.14 22.76 -2.15
CA ASP A 99 6.09 22.81 -3.60
C ASP A 99 6.58 24.18 -4.02
N CYS A 100 7.77 24.24 -4.56
CA CYS A 100 8.41 25.52 -4.86
C CYS A 100 7.75 26.29 -6.00
N GLU A 101 7.05 25.59 -6.89
CA GLU A 101 6.36 26.24 -8.01
C GLU A 101 5.12 26.99 -7.54
N PHE A 102 4.33 26.37 -6.69
CA PHE A 102 3.06 26.94 -6.21
C PHE A 102 3.15 27.54 -4.82
N ASP A 103 4.33 27.47 -4.19
CA ASP A 103 4.56 27.95 -2.83
C ASP A 103 3.55 27.34 -1.86
N GLU A 104 3.31 26.06 -1.99
CA GLU A 104 2.33 25.30 -1.22
C GLU A 104 2.99 24.23 -0.39
N GLU A 105 2.63 24.16 0.90
CA GLU A 105 3.15 23.12 1.79
C GLU A 105 2.29 21.87 1.68
N LEU A 106 2.97 20.74 1.58
CA LEU A 106 2.33 19.44 1.45
C LEU A 106 2.84 18.53 2.56
N GLU A 107 1.98 17.66 3.04
CA GLU A 107 2.33 16.70 4.07
C GLU A 107 2.13 15.29 3.53
N TYR A 108 3.18 14.48 3.59
CA TYR A 108 3.14 13.11 3.09
C TYR A 108 3.77 12.15 4.09
N LYS A 109 3.35 10.90 4.02
CA LYS A 109 4.02 9.79 4.70
C LYS A 109 4.63 8.91 3.62
N ILE A 110 5.92 8.57 3.77
CA ILE A 110 6.58 7.66 2.84
C ILE A 110 6.32 6.23 3.29
N VAL A 111 5.76 5.43 2.42
CA VAL A 111 5.36 4.06 2.74
C VAL A 111 5.84 3.10 1.65
N GLY A 112 5.74 1.80 1.91
CA GLY A 112 5.97 0.80 0.87
C GLY A 112 4.83 0.83 -0.15
N SER A 113 5.09 0.30 -1.34
CA SER A 113 4.14 0.37 -2.45
C SER A 113 2.77 -0.20 -2.12
N THR A 114 2.73 -1.24 -1.28
CA THR A 114 1.47 -1.89 -0.94
C THR A 114 0.57 -1.05 -0.03
N GLU A 115 1.15 -0.06 0.64
CA GLU A 115 0.41 0.84 1.54
C GLU A 115 0.08 2.18 0.89
N ALA A 116 0.59 2.45 -0.30
CA ALA A 116 0.45 3.75 -0.93
C ALA A 116 -1.00 4.12 -1.19
N ASN A 117 -1.34 5.36 -0.88
CA ASN A 117 -2.67 5.91 -1.08
C ASN A 117 -2.55 7.42 -1.18
N SER A 118 -2.50 7.94 -2.39
CA SER A 118 -2.28 9.36 -2.62
C SER A 118 -3.38 10.24 -2.00
N LEU A 119 -4.61 9.73 -1.91
CA LEU A 119 -5.70 10.48 -1.31
C LEU A 119 -5.52 10.69 0.20
N LYS A 120 -4.75 9.81 0.84
CA LYS A 120 -4.45 9.90 2.27
C LYS A 120 -3.05 10.45 2.54
N GLY A 121 -2.39 10.96 1.51
CA GLY A 121 -1.05 11.49 1.66
C GLY A 121 0.03 10.45 1.88
N LYS A 122 -0.23 9.19 1.49
CA LYS A 122 0.74 8.11 1.61
C LYS A 122 1.36 7.85 0.24
N ILE A 123 2.62 8.23 0.08
CA ILE A 123 3.32 8.06 -1.20
C ILE A 123 4.31 6.90 -1.12
N SER A 124 4.39 6.17 -2.23
CA SER A 124 5.27 5.02 -2.32
C SER A 124 6.74 5.42 -2.36
N ASN A 125 7.57 4.66 -1.66
CA ASN A 125 9.02 4.79 -1.76
C ASN A 125 9.52 4.54 -3.19
N GLU A 126 8.72 3.90 -4.03
CA GLU A 126 9.07 3.60 -5.41
C GLU A 126 8.51 4.62 -6.41
N SER A 127 7.64 5.54 -5.96
CA SER A 127 7.15 6.60 -6.82
C SER A 127 8.27 7.59 -7.13
N PRO A 128 8.16 8.36 -8.23
CA PRO A 128 9.21 9.34 -8.56
C PRO A 128 9.49 10.33 -7.44
N VAL A 129 8.43 10.86 -6.80
CA VAL A 129 8.59 11.81 -5.69
C VAL A 129 9.19 11.11 -4.46
N GLY A 130 8.68 9.93 -4.12
CA GLY A 130 9.19 9.16 -2.99
C GLY A 130 10.66 8.80 -3.15
N LYS A 131 11.05 8.32 -4.32
CA LYS A 131 12.45 8.01 -4.61
C LYS A 131 13.35 9.23 -4.46
N ALA A 132 12.91 10.37 -4.96
CA ALA A 132 13.70 11.58 -4.91
C ALA A 132 13.90 12.09 -3.49
N LEU A 133 12.88 11.91 -2.65
CA LEU A 133 12.92 12.38 -1.26
C LEU A 133 13.68 11.47 -0.31
N LEU A 134 13.74 10.16 -0.59
CA LEU A 134 14.44 9.24 0.29
C LEU A 134 15.91 9.65 0.48
N GLY A 135 16.35 9.67 1.73
CA GLY A 135 17.73 10.02 2.07
C GLY A 135 17.99 11.51 2.15
N LYS A 136 17.01 12.35 1.85
CA LYS A 136 17.18 13.79 1.92
C LYS A 136 16.98 14.31 3.33
N LYS A 137 17.54 15.48 3.60
CA LYS A 137 17.52 16.13 4.92
C LYS A 137 16.69 17.40 4.87
N VAL A 138 16.29 17.88 6.04
CA VAL A 138 15.63 19.18 6.15
C VAL A 138 16.51 20.25 5.49
N GLY A 139 15.88 21.06 4.64
CA GLY A 139 16.58 22.10 3.89
C GLY A 139 17.02 21.68 2.50
N ASP A 140 17.02 20.38 2.21
CA ASP A 140 17.36 19.89 0.87
C ASP A 140 16.24 20.20 -0.12
N THR A 141 16.64 20.45 -1.36
CA THR A 141 15.70 20.67 -2.45
C THR A 141 15.90 19.54 -3.46
N VAL A 142 14.80 18.96 -3.92
CA VAL A 142 14.84 17.91 -4.93
C VAL A 142 14.02 18.31 -6.13
N THR A 143 14.46 17.87 -7.31
CA THR A 143 13.74 18.09 -8.56
C THR A 143 13.33 16.71 -9.09
N VAL A 144 12.05 16.58 -9.41
CA VAL A 144 11.46 15.33 -9.88
C VAL A 144 10.96 15.56 -11.31
N GLU A 145 11.40 14.72 -12.24
CA GLU A 145 10.88 14.76 -13.59
C GLU A 145 9.62 13.92 -13.68
N THR A 146 8.56 14.53 -14.19
CA THR A 146 7.29 13.84 -14.40
C THR A 146 6.83 14.05 -15.84
N GLN A 147 5.77 13.35 -16.22
CA GLN A 147 5.20 13.49 -17.55
C GLN A 147 4.68 14.91 -17.83
N VAL A 148 4.38 15.66 -16.80
CA VAL A 148 3.87 17.03 -16.93
C VAL A 148 4.96 18.07 -16.71
N GLY A 149 6.22 17.66 -16.58
CA GLY A 149 7.35 18.56 -16.39
C GLY A 149 8.08 18.31 -15.08
N GLU A 150 9.01 19.21 -14.78
CA GLU A 150 9.79 19.12 -13.54
C GLU A 150 9.03 19.73 -12.37
N LEU A 151 9.09 19.01 -11.23
CA LEU A 151 8.52 19.49 -9.99
C LEU A 151 9.67 19.64 -8.99
N THR A 152 9.69 20.76 -8.27
CA THR A 152 10.75 21.04 -7.30
C THR A 152 10.14 21.14 -5.91
N TYR A 153 10.72 20.40 -4.95
CA TYR A 153 10.26 20.37 -3.57
C TYR A 153 11.40 20.64 -2.62
N LYS A 154 11.10 21.37 -1.56
CA LYS A 154 12.06 21.61 -0.48
C LYS A 154 11.57 20.88 0.77
N VAL A 155 12.47 20.15 1.42
CA VAL A 155 12.13 19.44 2.65
C VAL A 155 12.09 20.43 3.82
N LEU A 156 10.94 20.55 4.47
CA LEU A 156 10.75 21.48 5.57
C LEU A 156 10.84 20.80 6.93
N GLU A 157 10.32 19.57 7.03
CA GLU A 157 10.28 18.87 8.30
C GLU A 157 10.22 17.37 8.09
N ILE A 158 10.88 16.63 8.97
CA ILE A 158 10.86 15.17 8.98
C ILE A 158 10.40 14.75 10.38
N GLN A 159 9.35 13.92 10.45
CA GLN A 159 8.80 13.44 11.72
C GLN A 159 8.64 11.92 11.67
N ARG A 160 8.64 11.31 12.86
CA ARG A 160 8.22 9.95 13.00
C ARG A 160 6.71 9.90 12.85
N ALA A 161 6.21 9.00 12.00
CA ALA A 161 4.78 8.85 11.84
C ALA A 161 4.15 8.30 13.10
N GLU A 162 3.01 8.87 13.50
CA GLU A 162 2.26 8.33 14.62
C GLU A 162 1.48 7.11 14.15
N GLU A 163 1.45 6.09 14.99
CA GLU A 163 0.63 4.91 14.73
C GLU A 163 -0.82 5.21 15.10
N ASN A 164 -1.71 4.85 14.21
CA ASN A 164 -3.16 4.93 14.47
C ASN A 164 -3.80 3.59 14.09
#